data_fa3a119b7b6644a4568aa2040539199f
#
_entry.id   fa3a119b7b6644a4568aa2040539199f
#
_cell.length_a   1.000
_cell.length_b   1.000
_cell.length_c   1.000
_cell.angle_alpha   90.00
_cell.angle_beta   90.00
_cell.angle_gamma   90.00
#
_symmetry.space_group_name_H-M   'P 1'
#
loop_
_entity.id
_entity.type
_entity.pdbx_description
1 polymer ?
#
loop_
_entity_poly.entity_id
_entity_poly.type
_entity_poly.pdbx_seq_one_letter_code
_entity_poly.pdbx_strand_id
1 'polypeptide(L)'
;MEDKVLNKIDEELLNEVSDLENIKKGAFNIRKNGKGVERQVTENVNIVTKEDNSGIDIYVKENTKFEFIHIPVIITQSGLKDVVYNDFHIGKNANVIIIAGCGIHNDHHKDSEHDGIHRFYLEEGAKVKYIEKHYGEGDGKGKRILNPITEVYLKEGSSVDMESYQIKGVDSTIRETKGILEKDTNFVVTEKIMTHGDQYAKTIFDVELNGENSSAHVTSRSVAVDNSEQYFLSKIYGNSKCFSHSECDAIIKDSAKVTAVPEVVANDVDANLIHEAAIGKIAGEQIIKLRTLGLSEEEAEQEIIKGFLR
;
A
#
# COMPACT_ATOMS: atom_id res chain seq x y z
N MET A 1 -28.85 14.51 -3.08
CA MET A 1 -29.31 13.27 -2.40
C MET A 1 -28.90 11.99 -3.14
N GLU A 2 -28.50 12.06 -4.40
CA GLU A 2 -28.04 10.87 -5.19
C GLU A 2 -26.68 10.31 -4.79
N ASP A 3 -25.78 11.10 -4.21
CA ASP A 3 -24.40 10.67 -3.85
C ASP A 3 -24.32 9.69 -2.65
N LYS A 4 -25.42 9.42 -1.94
CA LYS A 4 -25.40 8.54 -0.76
C LYS A 4 -25.81 7.08 -1.04
N VAL A 5 -26.24 6.77 -2.25
CA VAL A 5 -26.62 5.42 -2.63
C VAL A 5 -25.50 4.81 -3.47
N LEU A 6 -24.96 3.69 -3.02
CA LEU A 6 -24.00 2.92 -3.79
C LEU A 6 -24.70 2.27 -4.98
N ASN A 7 -24.11 2.39 -6.16
CA ASN A 7 -24.57 1.71 -7.37
C ASN A 7 -23.70 0.45 -7.62
N LYS A 8 -23.99 -0.28 -8.69
CA LYS A 8 -23.30 -1.52 -9.02
C LYS A 8 -21.78 -1.34 -9.22
N ILE A 9 -21.34 -0.27 -9.88
CA ILE A 9 -19.92 0.05 -10.08
C ILE A 9 -19.26 0.34 -8.72
N ASP A 10 -19.92 1.08 -7.85
CA ASP A 10 -19.43 1.36 -6.50
C ASP A 10 -19.22 0.07 -5.70
N GLU A 11 -20.16 -0.88 -5.78
CA GLU A 11 -20.08 -2.17 -5.10
C GLU A 11 -18.96 -3.05 -5.67
N GLU A 12 -18.77 -3.06 -7.00
CA GLU A 12 -17.67 -3.75 -7.67
C GLU A 12 -16.32 -3.20 -7.22
N LEU A 13 -16.14 -1.87 -7.20
CA LEU A 13 -14.91 -1.24 -6.70
C LEU A 13 -14.66 -1.55 -5.22
N LEU A 14 -15.70 -1.46 -4.38
CA LEU A 14 -15.57 -1.76 -2.95
C LEU A 14 -15.17 -3.22 -2.71
N ASN A 15 -15.66 -4.17 -3.51
CA ASN A 15 -15.25 -5.57 -3.43
C ASN A 15 -13.76 -5.76 -3.74
N GLU A 16 -13.24 -5.06 -4.75
CA GLU A 16 -11.83 -5.15 -5.12
C GLU A 16 -10.89 -4.59 -4.04
N VAL A 17 -11.29 -3.50 -3.37
CA VAL A 17 -10.37 -2.75 -2.49
C VAL A 17 -10.59 -2.97 -0.99
N SER A 18 -11.72 -3.55 -0.54
CA SER A 18 -12.05 -3.52 0.89
C SER A 18 -12.61 -4.80 1.51
N ASP A 19 -12.79 -5.90 0.78
CA ASP A 19 -13.42 -7.10 1.33
C ASP A 19 -14.80 -6.80 1.97
N LEU A 20 -15.78 -6.44 1.14
CA LEU A 20 -17.13 -6.00 1.54
C LEU A 20 -17.86 -6.95 2.51
N GLU A 21 -17.65 -8.26 2.41
CA GLU A 21 -18.33 -9.23 3.28
C GLU A 21 -17.96 -9.07 4.76
N ASN A 22 -16.76 -8.57 5.02
CA ASN A 22 -16.22 -8.38 6.37
C ASN A 22 -16.32 -6.94 6.87
N ILE A 23 -16.60 -5.97 6.01
CA ILE A 23 -16.61 -4.53 6.37
C ILE A 23 -17.55 -4.22 7.54
N LYS A 24 -18.72 -4.87 7.59
CA LYS A 24 -19.76 -4.65 8.61
C LYS A 24 -19.45 -5.28 9.97
N LYS A 25 -18.36 -6.04 10.09
CA LYS A 25 -17.99 -6.72 11.35
C LYS A 25 -17.10 -5.88 12.27
N GLY A 26 -16.61 -4.72 11.81
CA GLY A 26 -15.73 -3.82 12.57
C GLY A 26 -16.11 -2.36 12.40
N ALA A 27 -15.18 -1.47 12.73
CA ALA A 27 -15.33 -0.06 12.41
C ALA A 27 -15.06 0.19 10.93
N PHE A 28 -15.78 1.13 10.33
CA PHE A 28 -15.52 1.50 8.95
C PHE A 28 -15.90 2.95 8.63
N ASN A 29 -15.30 3.48 7.57
CA ASN A 29 -15.66 4.76 6.97
C ASN A 29 -15.52 4.67 5.44
N ILE A 30 -16.64 4.58 4.74
CA ILE A 30 -16.69 4.56 3.27
C ILE A 30 -16.69 5.97 2.75
N ARG A 31 -15.78 6.27 1.79
CA ARG A 31 -15.70 7.56 1.11
C ARG A 31 -15.96 7.37 -0.39
N LYS A 32 -16.82 8.21 -0.97
CA LYS A 32 -17.12 8.22 -2.40
C LYS A 32 -17.04 9.65 -2.94
N ASN A 33 -16.28 9.83 -4.04
CA ASN A 33 -16.16 11.11 -4.75
C ASN A 33 -15.89 12.29 -3.81
N GLY A 34 -14.93 12.13 -2.90
CA GLY A 34 -14.52 13.17 -1.96
C GLY A 34 -15.42 13.35 -0.74
N LYS A 35 -16.46 12.52 -0.55
CA LYS A 35 -17.44 12.65 0.56
C LYS A 35 -17.57 11.36 1.34
N GLY A 36 -17.74 11.46 2.67
CA GLY A 36 -18.14 10.33 3.51
C GLY A 36 -19.57 9.89 3.19
N VAL A 37 -19.76 8.59 2.95
CA VAL A 37 -21.04 7.98 2.60
C VAL A 37 -21.64 7.25 3.79
N GLU A 38 -20.86 6.38 4.40
CA GLU A 38 -21.29 5.55 5.52
C GLU A 38 -20.17 5.38 6.53
N ARG A 39 -20.51 5.32 7.81
CA ARG A 39 -19.55 5.15 8.91
C ARG A 39 -20.15 4.30 10.01
N GLN A 40 -19.32 3.42 10.58
CA GLN A 40 -19.61 2.66 11.77
C GLN A 40 -18.43 2.74 12.74
N VAL A 41 -18.71 2.94 14.01
CA VAL A 41 -17.73 2.87 15.11
C VAL A 41 -18.05 1.65 15.97
N THR A 42 -17.08 1.25 16.81
CA THR A 42 -17.27 0.15 17.77
C THR A 42 -17.04 0.65 19.20
N GLU A 43 -17.13 -0.22 20.17
CA GLU A 43 -16.79 0.14 21.55
C GLU A 43 -15.33 0.56 21.69
N ASN A 44 -14.42 -0.06 20.89
CA ASN A 44 -12.97 0.14 20.99
C ASN A 44 -12.42 1.09 19.92
N VAL A 45 -13.15 1.36 18.87
CA VAL A 45 -12.69 2.18 17.75
C VAL A 45 -13.65 3.33 17.49
N ASN A 46 -13.16 4.55 17.65
CA ASN A 46 -13.88 5.77 17.29
C ASN A 46 -13.31 6.40 16.01
N ILE A 47 -14.19 6.92 15.17
CA ILE A 47 -13.82 7.60 13.92
C ILE A 47 -14.47 8.98 13.92
N VAL A 48 -13.66 10.03 13.88
CA VAL A 48 -14.08 11.42 13.95
C VAL A 48 -13.67 12.14 12.66
N THR A 49 -14.55 12.97 12.11
CA THR A 49 -14.17 13.85 11.00
C THR A 49 -13.32 14.99 11.54
N LYS A 50 -12.21 15.32 10.86
CA LYS A 50 -11.36 16.45 11.22
C LYS A 50 -12.15 17.76 11.16
N GLU A 51 -11.79 18.73 11.99
CA GLU A 51 -12.51 20.02 12.10
C GLU A 51 -12.54 20.79 10.77
N ASP A 52 -11.48 20.67 9.97
CA ASP A 52 -11.35 21.30 8.65
C ASP A 52 -11.95 20.46 7.51
N ASN A 53 -12.57 19.32 7.83
CA ASN A 53 -13.11 18.34 6.88
C ASN A 53 -12.08 17.72 5.91
N SER A 54 -10.79 17.86 6.16
CA SER A 54 -9.73 17.32 5.31
C SER A 54 -9.62 15.78 5.36
N GLY A 55 -10.25 15.14 6.34
CA GLY A 55 -10.18 13.68 6.53
C GLY A 55 -10.78 13.22 7.85
N ILE A 56 -10.19 12.17 8.42
CA ILE A 56 -10.69 11.56 9.66
C ILE A 56 -9.54 11.28 10.62
N ASP A 57 -9.86 11.30 11.93
CA ASP A 57 -9.05 10.77 13.00
C ASP A 57 -9.67 9.46 13.49
N ILE A 58 -8.86 8.41 13.57
CA ILE A 58 -9.25 7.08 14.02
C ILE A 58 -8.55 6.81 15.34
N TYR A 59 -9.32 6.63 16.40
CA TYR A 59 -8.82 6.37 17.75
C TYR A 59 -9.12 4.94 18.15
N VAL A 60 -8.07 4.15 18.41
CA VAL A 60 -8.16 2.79 18.93
C VAL A 60 -7.80 2.80 20.41
N LYS A 61 -8.69 2.27 21.26
CA LYS A 61 -8.44 2.19 22.71
C LYS A 61 -7.25 1.27 23.01
N GLU A 62 -6.60 1.53 24.14
CA GLU A 62 -5.56 0.65 24.66
C GLU A 62 -6.09 -0.78 24.91
N ASN A 63 -5.22 -1.77 24.78
CA ASN A 63 -5.50 -3.19 24.98
C ASN A 63 -6.60 -3.78 24.06
N THR A 64 -7.05 -3.05 23.02
CA THR A 64 -7.95 -3.58 21.99
C THR A 64 -7.31 -4.79 21.30
N LYS A 65 -8.10 -5.85 21.03
CA LYS A 65 -7.60 -7.09 20.44
C LYS A 65 -8.41 -7.51 19.23
N PHE A 66 -7.68 -7.73 18.11
CA PHE A 66 -8.21 -8.35 16.89
C PHE A 66 -9.44 -7.64 16.29
N GLU A 67 -9.45 -6.33 16.30
CA GLU A 67 -10.53 -5.57 15.69
C GLU A 67 -10.18 -5.12 14.27
N PHE A 68 -11.19 -5.11 13.37
CA PHE A 68 -11.03 -4.69 11.99
C PHE A 68 -11.49 -3.24 11.80
N ILE A 69 -10.72 -2.51 11.00
CA ILE A 69 -11.02 -1.12 10.61
C ILE A 69 -10.92 -1.03 9.09
N HIS A 70 -11.99 -0.63 8.42
CA HIS A 70 -12.03 -0.50 6.97
C HIS A 70 -12.19 0.96 6.55
N ILE A 71 -11.33 1.45 5.67
CA ILE A 71 -11.39 2.83 5.15
C ILE A 71 -11.29 2.88 3.62
N PRO A 72 -12.23 2.25 2.89
CA PRO A 72 -12.21 2.28 1.45
C PRO A 72 -12.61 3.64 0.89
N VAL A 73 -11.99 3.99 -0.25
CA VAL A 73 -12.31 5.15 -1.07
C VAL A 73 -12.67 4.68 -2.47
N ILE A 74 -13.73 5.22 -3.04
CA ILE A 74 -14.11 4.99 -4.43
C ILE A 74 -14.31 6.31 -5.16
N ILE A 75 -13.77 6.40 -6.38
CA ILE A 75 -13.91 7.54 -7.26
C ILE A 75 -14.51 7.07 -8.58
N THR A 76 -15.70 7.60 -8.89
CA THR A 76 -16.43 7.33 -10.13
C THR A 76 -16.75 8.61 -10.90
N GLN A 77 -16.32 9.76 -10.37
CA GLN A 77 -16.47 11.06 -11.00
C GLN A 77 -15.20 11.45 -11.75
N SER A 78 -15.28 11.52 -13.08
CA SER A 78 -14.18 11.96 -13.91
C SER A 78 -13.79 13.42 -13.65
N GLY A 79 -12.49 13.69 -13.62
CA GLY A 79 -11.95 15.03 -13.37
C GLY A 79 -11.92 15.43 -11.89
N LEU A 80 -12.20 14.49 -10.99
CA LEU A 80 -12.08 14.73 -9.55
C LEU A 80 -10.62 14.54 -9.11
N LYS A 81 -10.13 15.50 -8.34
CA LYS A 81 -8.94 15.35 -7.49
C LYS A 81 -9.38 15.34 -6.03
N ASP A 82 -9.21 14.22 -5.34
CA ASP A 82 -9.54 14.04 -3.94
C ASP A 82 -8.26 13.88 -3.10
N VAL A 83 -8.10 14.72 -2.09
CA VAL A 83 -7.01 14.64 -1.12
C VAL A 83 -7.60 14.40 0.25
N VAL A 84 -7.12 13.37 0.98
CA VAL A 84 -7.66 13.02 2.28
C VAL A 84 -6.56 12.71 3.29
N TYR A 85 -6.72 13.20 4.52
CA TYR A 85 -5.80 12.99 5.64
C TYR A 85 -6.46 12.09 6.69
N ASN A 86 -5.90 10.90 6.89
CA ASN A 86 -6.39 9.93 7.85
C ASN A 86 -5.31 9.67 8.91
N ASP A 87 -5.55 10.08 10.15
CA ASP A 87 -4.63 9.89 11.25
C ASP A 87 -5.13 8.76 12.16
N PHE A 88 -4.28 7.75 12.37
CA PHE A 88 -4.57 6.56 13.17
C PHE A 88 -3.82 6.65 14.49
N HIS A 89 -4.56 6.80 15.58
CA HIS A 89 -4.05 6.83 16.94
C HIS A 89 -4.29 5.47 17.60
N ILE A 90 -3.24 4.65 17.66
CA ILE A 90 -3.34 3.27 18.15
C ILE A 90 -2.87 3.20 19.60
N GLY A 91 -3.79 2.93 20.51
CA GLY A 91 -3.54 2.89 21.93
C GLY A 91 -2.56 1.79 22.37
N LYS A 92 -2.00 1.94 23.56
CA LYS A 92 -1.01 1.02 24.16
C LYS A 92 -1.48 -0.44 24.13
N ASN A 93 -0.61 -1.36 23.68
CA ASN A 93 -0.87 -2.79 23.55
C ASN A 93 -2.11 -3.16 22.69
N ALA A 94 -2.65 -2.24 21.90
CA ALA A 94 -3.72 -2.56 20.97
C ALA A 94 -3.19 -3.40 19.81
N ASN A 95 -4.04 -4.29 19.29
CA ASN A 95 -3.74 -5.13 18.13
C ASN A 95 -4.93 -5.08 17.16
N VAL A 96 -4.74 -4.49 15.99
CA VAL A 96 -5.81 -4.25 15.01
C VAL A 96 -5.36 -4.57 13.59
N ILE A 97 -6.35 -4.84 12.75
CA ILE A 97 -6.17 -5.02 11.30
C ILE A 97 -6.88 -3.87 10.62
N ILE A 98 -6.13 -3.10 9.82
CA ILE A 98 -6.64 -1.96 9.08
C ILE A 98 -6.60 -2.30 7.59
N ILE A 99 -7.74 -2.20 6.92
CA ILE A 99 -7.87 -2.44 5.49
C ILE A 99 -8.26 -1.12 4.85
N ALA A 100 -7.33 -0.59 4.08
CA ALA A 100 -7.52 0.60 3.26
C ALA A 100 -7.53 0.22 1.79
N GLY A 101 -8.07 1.08 0.96
CA GLY A 101 -7.94 0.89 -0.47
C GLY A 101 -8.64 1.99 -1.24
N CYS A 102 -8.14 2.24 -2.45
CA CYS A 102 -8.77 3.17 -3.35
C CYS A 102 -9.05 2.51 -4.70
N GLY A 103 -10.30 2.60 -5.15
CA GLY A 103 -10.76 2.20 -6.47
C GLY A 103 -11.16 3.40 -7.31
N ILE A 104 -10.62 3.51 -8.53
CA ILE A 104 -11.01 4.55 -9.50
C ILE A 104 -11.63 3.92 -10.73
N HIS A 105 -12.89 4.28 -11.01
CA HIS A 105 -13.53 3.99 -12.29
C HIS A 105 -13.60 5.27 -13.13
N ASN A 106 -13.01 5.26 -14.33
CA ASN A 106 -12.99 6.44 -15.20
C ASN A 106 -13.28 6.08 -16.66
N ASP A 107 -14.51 6.35 -17.12
CA ASP A 107 -14.96 6.14 -18.50
C ASP A 107 -14.89 7.40 -19.37
N HIS A 108 -14.30 8.49 -18.86
CA HIS A 108 -14.28 9.78 -19.52
C HIS A 108 -12.86 10.25 -19.90
N HIS A 109 -12.74 11.55 -20.25
CA HIS A 109 -11.50 12.09 -20.81
C HIS A 109 -10.65 12.88 -19.79
N LYS A 110 -11.17 13.20 -18.60
CA LYS A 110 -10.43 13.95 -17.59
C LYS A 110 -9.79 12.99 -16.60
N ASP A 111 -8.62 13.31 -16.13
CA ASP A 111 -7.91 12.50 -15.15
C ASP A 111 -8.66 12.51 -13.80
N SER A 112 -8.70 11.36 -13.14
CA SER A 112 -9.21 11.22 -11.77
C SER A 112 -8.05 10.86 -10.85
N GLU A 113 -7.94 11.56 -9.72
CA GLU A 113 -6.79 11.46 -8.82
C GLU A 113 -7.26 11.33 -7.36
N HIS A 114 -6.57 10.46 -6.62
CA HIS A 114 -6.73 10.35 -5.18
C HIS A 114 -5.36 10.33 -4.49
N ASP A 115 -5.18 11.29 -3.57
CA ASP A 115 -4.00 11.40 -2.72
C ASP A 115 -4.43 11.09 -1.27
N GLY A 116 -4.23 9.85 -0.84
CA GLY A 116 -4.49 9.41 0.53
C GLY A 116 -3.25 9.61 1.42
N ILE A 117 -3.33 10.47 2.42
CA ILE A 117 -2.28 10.68 3.40
C ILE A 117 -2.68 9.96 4.69
N HIS A 118 -1.96 8.90 5.04
CA HIS A 118 -2.21 8.04 6.19
C HIS A 118 -1.09 8.16 7.20
N ARG A 119 -1.39 8.60 8.43
CA ARG A 119 -0.41 8.71 9.52
C ARG A 119 -0.76 7.78 10.65
N PHE A 120 0.18 6.91 10.99
CA PHE A 120 0.03 5.92 12.05
C PHE A 120 0.86 6.31 13.26
N TYR A 121 0.21 6.60 14.37
CA TYR A 121 0.83 6.87 15.65
C TYR A 121 0.58 5.69 16.57
N LEU A 122 1.59 4.83 16.76
CA LEU A 122 1.49 3.65 17.59
C LEU A 122 2.11 3.90 18.98
N GLU A 123 1.29 3.73 20.00
CA GLU A 123 1.75 3.73 21.39
C GLU A 123 2.51 2.44 21.72
N GLU A 124 3.17 2.39 22.90
CA GLU A 124 4.01 1.27 23.35
C GLU A 124 3.32 -0.09 23.19
N GLY A 125 4.00 -1.04 22.59
CA GLY A 125 3.54 -2.41 22.39
C GLY A 125 2.35 -2.58 21.45
N ALA A 126 1.88 -1.52 20.79
CA ALA A 126 0.78 -1.59 19.81
C ALA A 126 1.20 -2.36 18.55
N LYS A 127 0.26 -3.07 17.95
CA LYS A 127 0.47 -3.88 16.73
C LYS A 127 -0.59 -3.57 15.70
N VAL A 128 -0.16 -3.27 14.49
CA VAL A 128 -1.05 -3.03 13.35
C VAL A 128 -0.66 -3.94 12.19
N LYS A 129 -1.64 -4.66 11.64
CA LYS A 129 -1.56 -5.16 10.27
C LYS A 129 -2.31 -4.19 9.37
N TYR A 130 -1.61 -3.61 8.40
CA TYR A 130 -2.17 -2.67 7.45
C TYR A 130 -2.16 -3.26 6.04
N ILE A 131 -3.32 -3.35 5.41
CA ILE A 131 -3.49 -3.88 4.06
C ILE A 131 -4.04 -2.76 3.19
N GLU A 132 -3.32 -2.40 2.13
CA GLU A 132 -3.71 -1.36 1.19
C GLU A 132 -3.84 -1.92 -0.23
N LYS A 133 -4.99 -1.67 -0.86
CA LYS A 133 -5.26 -2.12 -2.22
C LYS A 133 -5.60 -0.95 -3.13
N HIS A 134 -4.91 -0.86 -4.26
CA HIS A 134 -5.16 0.12 -5.31
C HIS A 134 -5.63 -0.55 -6.59
N TYR A 135 -6.74 -0.05 -7.11
CA TYR A 135 -7.40 -0.60 -8.28
C TYR A 135 -7.90 0.49 -9.21
N GLY A 136 -7.74 0.29 -10.51
CA GLY A 136 -8.24 1.19 -11.54
C GLY A 136 -8.99 0.42 -12.62
N GLU A 137 -10.07 0.99 -13.14
CA GLU A 137 -10.83 0.45 -14.26
C GLU A 137 -11.50 1.54 -15.08
N GLY A 138 -12.17 1.15 -16.17
CA GLY A 138 -12.86 2.02 -17.10
C GLY A 138 -12.12 2.20 -18.41
N ASP A 139 -12.88 2.46 -19.48
CA ASP A 139 -12.39 2.55 -20.86
C ASP A 139 -12.12 4.00 -21.30
N GLY A 140 -12.21 4.95 -20.37
CA GLY A 140 -11.96 6.37 -20.65
C GLY A 140 -10.49 6.67 -20.95
N LYS A 141 -10.25 7.81 -21.63
CA LYS A 141 -8.89 8.31 -21.91
C LYS A 141 -8.25 9.06 -20.74
N GLY A 142 -9.05 9.47 -19.75
CA GLY A 142 -8.56 10.12 -18.54
C GLY A 142 -7.81 9.13 -17.66
N LYS A 143 -6.70 9.57 -17.10
CA LYS A 143 -5.85 8.74 -16.23
C LYS A 143 -6.52 8.45 -14.89
N ARG A 144 -6.16 7.32 -14.30
CA ARG A 144 -6.44 6.91 -12.92
C ARG A 144 -5.15 7.03 -12.12
N ILE A 145 -5.11 8.06 -11.27
CA ILE A 145 -3.90 8.48 -10.55
C ILE A 145 -4.10 8.24 -9.05
N LEU A 146 -3.16 7.54 -8.43
CA LEU A 146 -3.17 7.21 -7.00
C LEU A 146 -1.81 7.53 -6.38
N ASN A 147 -1.75 8.56 -5.53
CA ASN A 147 -0.50 8.98 -4.87
C ASN A 147 -0.64 8.86 -3.34
N PRO A 148 -0.51 7.64 -2.79
CA PRO A 148 -0.59 7.44 -1.35
C PRO A 148 0.69 7.91 -0.64
N ILE A 149 0.50 8.53 0.53
CA ILE A 149 1.58 8.84 1.48
C ILE A 149 1.25 8.13 2.79
N THR A 150 2.19 7.32 3.28
CA THR A 150 2.05 6.61 4.55
C THR A 150 3.19 7.00 5.48
N GLU A 151 2.87 7.54 6.65
CA GLU A 151 3.83 7.89 7.69
C GLU A 151 3.58 7.02 8.92
N VAL A 152 4.61 6.36 9.44
CA VAL A 152 4.52 5.42 10.56
C VAL A 152 5.45 5.86 11.68
N TYR A 153 4.90 6.12 12.85
CA TYR A 153 5.61 6.52 14.07
C TYR A 153 5.45 5.44 15.12
N LEU A 154 6.53 4.68 15.39
CA LEU A 154 6.52 3.53 16.27
C LEU A 154 7.18 3.85 17.60
N LYS A 155 6.42 3.84 18.69
CA LYS A 155 6.95 3.86 20.06
C LYS A 155 7.44 2.50 20.52
N GLU A 156 8.20 2.45 21.59
CA GLU A 156 8.88 1.25 22.12
C GLU A 156 8.00 -0.02 22.07
N GLY A 157 8.54 -1.07 21.49
CA GLY A 157 7.92 -2.40 21.40
C GLY A 157 6.74 -2.51 20.43
N SER A 158 6.39 -1.44 19.71
CA SER A 158 5.29 -1.48 18.75
C SER A 158 5.71 -2.05 17.38
N SER A 159 4.75 -2.47 16.57
CA SER A 159 5.03 -3.03 15.25
C SER A 159 3.95 -2.73 14.21
N VAL A 160 4.37 -2.58 12.96
CA VAL A 160 3.48 -2.53 11.79
C VAL A 160 3.92 -3.57 10.77
N ASP A 161 2.96 -4.35 10.29
CA ASP A 161 3.08 -5.22 9.12
C ASP A 161 2.19 -4.63 8.02
N MET A 162 2.82 -4.06 6.99
CA MET A 162 2.15 -3.37 5.88
C MET A 162 2.22 -4.22 4.61
N GLU A 163 1.07 -4.49 4.00
CA GLU A 163 0.96 -5.09 2.69
C GLU A 163 0.30 -4.11 1.72
N SER A 164 0.93 -3.87 0.58
CA SER A 164 0.44 -2.95 -0.45
C SER A 164 0.33 -3.66 -1.80
N TYR A 165 -0.82 -3.52 -2.45
CA TYR A 165 -1.14 -4.18 -3.71
C TYR A 165 -1.61 -3.17 -4.76
N GLN A 166 -0.91 -3.12 -5.90
CA GLN A 166 -1.31 -2.35 -7.08
C GLN A 166 -1.07 -3.19 -8.34
N ILE A 167 -2.04 -4.03 -8.67
CA ILE A 167 -1.89 -5.05 -9.72
C ILE A 167 -2.59 -4.65 -11.02
N LYS A 168 -3.60 -3.77 -10.98
CA LYS A 168 -4.43 -3.51 -12.17
C LYS A 168 -4.89 -2.07 -12.28
N GLY A 169 -4.73 -1.52 -13.48
CA GLY A 169 -5.48 -0.38 -14.02
C GLY A 169 -5.14 1.00 -13.47
N VAL A 170 -4.11 1.15 -12.64
CA VAL A 170 -3.60 2.45 -12.19
C VAL A 170 -2.61 2.97 -13.22
N ASP A 171 -2.90 4.14 -13.81
CA ASP A 171 -2.07 4.70 -14.89
C ASP A 171 -0.81 5.40 -14.38
N SER A 172 -0.90 6.01 -13.20
CA SER A 172 0.23 6.67 -12.55
C SER A 172 0.13 6.60 -11.04
N THR A 173 1.24 6.29 -10.38
CA THR A 173 1.35 6.36 -8.92
C THR A 173 2.70 6.89 -8.47
N ILE A 174 2.66 7.74 -7.43
CA ILE A 174 3.84 8.09 -6.63
C ILE A 174 3.49 7.74 -5.19
N ARG A 175 4.07 6.65 -4.69
CA ARG A 175 3.88 6.15 -3.34
C ARG A 175 5.04 6.57 -2.46
N GLU A 176 4.75 7.16 -1.32
CA GLU A 176 5.75 7.51 -0.31
C GLU A 176 5.42 6.83 1.00
N THR A 177 6.40 6.12 1.58
CA THR A 177 6.26 5.47 2.88
C THR A 177 7.41 5.90 3.77
N LYS A 178 7.09 6.53 4.91
CA LYS A 178 8.07 6.96 5.90
C LYS A 178 7.89 6.20 7.21
N GLY A 179 8.99 5.73 7.80
CA GLY A 179 9.01 5.07 9.10
C GLY A 179 9.97 5.76 10.07
N ILE A 180 9.51 6.05 11.29
CA ILE A 180 10.35 6.52 12.40
C ILE A 180 10.21 5.50 13.54
N LEU A 181 11.30 4.79 13.82
CA LEU A 181 11.32 3.60 14.64
C LEU A 181 12.08 3.85 15.95
N GLU A 182 11.37 3.78 17.09
CA GLU A 182 11.98 3.80 18.42
C GLU A 182 12.47 2.40 18.82
N LYS A 183 12.87 2.24 20.06
CA LYS A 183 13.48 1.04 20.63
C LYS A 183 12.55 -0.19 20.54
N ASP A 184 13.14 -1.36 20.24
CA ASP A 184 12.47 -2.67 20.19
C ASP A 184 11.26 -2.71 19.23
N THR A 185 11.25 -1.88 18.16
CA THR A 185 10.17 -1.80 17.18
C THR A 185 10.45 -2.65 15.95
N ASN A 186 9.37 -3.02 15.25
CA ASN A 186 9.47 -3.75 13.99
C ASN A 186 8.54 -3.18 12.92
N PHE A 187 9.09 -2.87 11.74
CA PHE A 187 8.36 -2.38 10.59
C PHE A 187 8.60 -3.31 9.39
N VAL A 188 7.55 -4.01 8.98
CA VAL A 188 7.58 -4.90 7.80
C VAL A 188 6.72 -4.28 6.71
N VAL A 189 7.28 -4.18 5.50
CA VAL A 189 6.56 -3.71 4.31
C VAL A 189 6.72 -4.73 3.20
N THR A 190 5.59 -5.19 2.66
CA THR A 190 5.53 -6.01 1.46
C THR A 190 4.73 -5.29 0.40
N GLU A 191 5.38 -4.89 -0.67
CA GLU A 191 4.76 -4.22 -1.80
C GLU A 191 4.69 -5.16 -3.01
N LYS A 192 3.56 -5.13 -3.72
CA LYS A 192 3.35 -5.86 -4.97
C LYS A 192 2.76 -4.94 -6.02
N ILE A 193 3.55 -4.69 -7.07
CA ILE A 193 3.17 -3.77 -8.16
C ILE A 193 3.25 -4.47 -9.51
N MET A 194 2.24 -4.25 -10.34
CA MET A 194 2.28 -4.58 -11.75
C MET A 194 1.94 -3.34 -12.59
N THR A 195 2.75 -3.08 -13.62
CA THR A 195 2.52 -2.02 -14.59
C THR A 195 2.57 -2.57 -16.01
N HIS A 196 1.74 -2.00 -16.88
CA HIS A 196 1.66 -2.37 -18.30
C HIS A 196 1.33 -1.15 -19.18
N GLY A 197 1.40 -1.29 -20.51
CA GLY A 197 1.20 -0.18 -21.42
C GLY A 197 2.21 0.95 -21.18
N ASP A 198 1.73 2.18 -20.97
CA ASP A 198 2.54 3.36 -20.66
C ASP A 198 2.42 3.78 -19.20
N GLN A 199 2.06 2.86 -18.30
CA GLN A 199 1.88 3.12 -16.88
C GLN A 199 3.20 3.48 -16.19
N TYR A 200 3.08 4.29 -15.14
CA TYR A 200 4.21 4.73 -14.33
C TYR A 200 3.97 4.45 -12.85
N ALA A 201 4.95 3.86 -12.19
CA ALA A 201 4.94 3.67 -10.74
C ALA A 201 6.26 4.11 -10.12
N LYS A 202 6.19 4.96 -9.10
CA LYS A 202 7.34 5.35 -8.28
C LYS A 202 7.03 5.04 -6.83
N THR A 203 7.92 4.27 -6.18
CA THR A 203 7.86 3.97 -4.75
C THR A 203 9.07 4.55 -4.05
N ILE A 204 8.84 5.23 -2.95
CA ILE A 204 9.85 5.81 -2.08
C ILE A 204 9.63 5.26 -0.66
N PHE A 205 10.64 4.58 -0.14
CA PHE A 205 10.73 4.23 1.28
C PHE A 205 11.79 5.10 1.94
N ASP A 206 11.47 5.69 3.10
CA ASP A 206 12.35 6.53 3.91
C ASP A 206 12.19 6.12 5.38
N VAL A 207 13.14 5.32 5.91
CA VAL A 207 13.03 4.70 7.23
C VAL A 207 14.21 5.06 8.11
N GLU A 208 13.91 5.60 9.28
CA GLU A 208 14.87 5.94 10.33
C GLU A 208 14.76 4.96 11.50
N LEU A 209 15.82 4.19 11.75
CA LEU A 209 15.95 3.26 12.88
C LEU A 209 16.68 3.98 14.01
N ASN A 210 15.91 4.68 14.87
CA ASN A 210 16.45 5.58 15.89
C ASN A 210 16.66 4.88 17.24
N GLY A 211 15.90 3.81 17.52
CA GLY A 211 15.96 3.10 18.77
C GLY A 211 16.75 1.79 18.71
N GLU A 212 17.35 1.41 19.84
CA GLU A 212 18.07 0.14 19.98
C GLU A 212 17.14 -1.07 19.70
N ASN A 213 17.64 -2.08 18.99
CA ASN A 213 16.93 -3.26 18.51
C ASN A 213 15.73 -2.96 17.59
N SER A 214 15.63 -1.76 17.04
CA SER A 214 14.64 -1.50 15.97
C SER A 214 14.99 -2.28 14.72
N SER A 215 13.95 -2.71 13.98
CA SER A 215 14.12 -3.47 12.74
C SER A 215 13.16 -3.02 11.65
N ALA A 216 13.65 -3.05 10.40
CA ALA A 216 12.85 -2.77 9.22
C ALA A 216 13.11 -3.82 8.12
N HIS A 217 12.02 -4.38 7.57
CA HIS A 217 12.07 -5.27 6.42
C HIS A 217 11.20 -4.70 5.32
N VAL A 218 11.79 -4.38 4.17
CA VAL A 218 11.09 -3.82 3.02
C VAL A 218 11.29 -4.75 1.83
N THR A 219 10.23 -5.37 1.35
CA THR A 219 10.23 -6.22 0.17
C THR A 219 9.32 -5.63 -0.89
N SER A 220 9.88 -5.24 -2.04
CA SER A 220 9.13 -4.82 -3.22
C SER A 220 9.25 -5.88 -4.31
N ARG A 221 8.12 -6.49 -4.70
CA ARG A 221 8.02 -7.40 -5.83
C ARG A 221 7.22 -6.75 -6.94
N SER A 222 7.83 -6.62 -8.12
CA SER A 222 7.19 -5.89 -9.20
C SER A 222 7.33 -6.58 -10.55
N VAL A 223 6.33 -6.32 -11.41
CA VAL A 223 6.34 -6.77 -12.81
C VAL A 223 6.05 -5.56 -13.69
N ALA A 224 6.94 -5.31 -14.64
CA ALA A 224 6.78 -4.25 -15.62
C ALA A 224 6.78 -4.85 -17.04
N VAL A 225 5.74 -4.55 -17.82
CA VAL A 225 5.60 -5.03 -19.19
C VAL A 225 5.30 -3.88 -20.15
N ASP A 226 5.35 -4.14 -21.46
CA ASP A 226 5.16 -3.18 -22.55
C ASP A 226 6.16 -2.01 -22.51
N ASN A 227 5.70 -0.76 -22.39
CA ASN A 227 6.54 0.44 -22.28
C ASN A 227 6.50 1.05 -20.87
N SER A 228 5.97 0.32 -19.90
CA SER A 228 5.78 0.85 -18.53
C SER A 228 7.11 1.13 -17.83
N GLU A 229 7.07 2.06 -16.87
CA GLU A 229 8.24 2.44 -16.11
C GLU A 229 7.97 2.33 -14.60
N GLN A 230 8.96 1.75 -13.88
CA GLN A 230 8.94 1.69 -12.42
C GLN A 230 10.22 2.25 -11.85
N TYR A 231 10.09 2.97 -10.73
CA TYR A 231 11.21 3.54 -9.98
C TYR A 231 11.05 3.22 -8.50
N PHE A 232 12.01 2.49 -7.95
CA PHE A 232 12.08 2.13 -6.54
C PHE A 232 13.25 2.86 -5.88
N LEU A 233 12.96 3.65 -4.84
CA LEU A 233 13.94 4.33 -4.01
C LEU A 233 13.77 3.88 -2.56
N SER A 234 14.79 3.25 -2.00
CA SER A 234 14.82 2.85 -0.60
C SER A 234 15.91 3.64 0.13
N LYS A 235 15.52 4.42 1.14
CA LYS A 235 16.41 5.16 2.03
C LYS A 235 16.29 4.60 3.43
N ILE A 236 17.38 4.07 3.96
CA ILE A 236 17.42 3.45 5.29
C ILE A 236 18.55 4.07 6.11
N TYR A 237 18.20 4.63 7.25
CA TYR A 237 19.13 5.27 8.19
C TYR A 237 19.19 4.48 9.49
N GLY A 238 20.30 3.83 9.75
CA GLY A 238 20.60 3.12 11.01
C GLY A 238 21.28 4.05 12.00
N ASN A 239 20.51 4.62 12.92
CA ASN A 239 20.97 5.62 13.90
C ASN A 239 21.31 5.01 15.26
N SER A 240 21.16 3.70 15.43
CA SER A 240 21.40 2.94 16.65
C SER A 240 21.80 1.50 16.28
N LYS A 241 22.05 0.64 17.29
CA LYS A 241 22.14 -0.80 17.11
C LYS A 241 20.80 -1.35 16.58
N CYS A 242 20.71 -1.54 15.29
CA CYS A 242 19.49 -1.88 14.59
C CYS A 242 19.72 -2.83 13.43
N PHE A 243 18.66 -3.33 12.84
CA PHE A 243 18.71 -4.21 11.67
C PHE A 243 17.75 -3.74 10.58
N SER A 244 18.20 -3.76 9.32
CA SER A 244 17.30 -3.59 8.19
C SER A 244 17.69 -4.50 7.03
N HIS A 245 16.67 -5.02 6.35
CA HIS A 245 16.81 -5.70 5.07
C HIS A 245 15.81 -5.11 4.07
N SER A 246 16.33 -4.52 2.99
CA SER A 246 15.54 -3.98 1.88
C SER A 246 15.80 -4.82 0.63
N GLU A 247 14.75 -5.37 0.05
CA GLU A 247 14.77 -6.23 -1.13
C GLU A 247 13.90 -5.63 -2.24
N CYS A 248 14.43 -5.56 -3.47
CA CYS A 248 13.71 -5.12 -4.65
C CYS A 248 13.86 -6.15 -5.78
N ASP A 249 12.84 -6.96 -5.98
CA ASP A 249 12.79 -7.95 -7.04
C ASP A 249 11.83 -7.52 -8.15
N ALA A 250 12.29 -7.55 -9.41
CA ALA A 250 11.48 -7.15 -10.54
C ALA A 250 11.62 -8.09 -11.74
N ILE A 251 10.47 -8.44 -12.32
CA ILE A 251 10.39 -9.06 -13.65
C ILE A 251 10.12 -7.97 -14.68
N ILE A 252 10.98 -7.90 -15.71
CA ILE A 252 10.80 -6.98 -16.84
C ILE A 252 10.54 -7.75 -18.13
N LYS A 253 9.63 -7.22 -18.96
CA LYS A 253 9.31 -7.76 -20.28
C LYS A 253 9.14 -6.62 -21.29
N ASP A 254 9.32 -6.93 -22.57
CA ASP A 254 9.20 -6.01 -23.72
C ASP A 254 10.15 -4.80 -23.62
N SER A 255 9.63 -3.57 -23.63
CA SER A 255 10.39 -2.32 -23.54
C SER A 255 10.33 -1.66 -22.15
N ALA A 256 9.77 -2.38 -21.17
CA ALA A 256 9.60 -1.85 -19.82
C ALA A 256 10.94 -1.52 -19.14
N LYS A 257 10.89 -0.58 -18.21
CA LYS A 257 12.06 -0.14 -17.45
C LYS A 257 11.77 -0.20 -15.94
N VAL A 258 12.73 -0.74 -15.19
CA VAL A 258 12.72 -0.72 -13.73
C VAL A 258 14.05 -0.16 -13.25
N THR A 259 13.99 0.81 -12.35
CA THR A 259 15.16 1.43 -11.72
C THR A 259 15.04 1.24 -10.21
N ALA A 260 16.05 0.62 -9.59
CA ALA A 260 16.17 0.53 -8.13
C ALA A 260 17.36 1.38 -7.66
N VAL A 261 17.13 2.22 -6.66
CA VAL A 261 18.16 3.09 -6.07
C VAL A 261 18.15 2.89 -4.55
N PRO A 262 19.12 2.17 -4.01
CA PRO A 262 19.30 2.07 -2.57
C PRO A 262 20.12 3.24 -2.03
N GLU A 263 19.69 3.79 -0.90
CA GLU A 263 20.46 4.71 -0.06
C GLU A 263 20.49 4.10 1.35
N VAL A 264 21.66 3.65 1.78
CA VAL A 264 21.84 2.96 3.05
C VAL A 264 22.91 3.70 3.86
N VAL A 265 22.52 4.23 5.02
CA VAL A 265 23.38 5.05 5.87
C VAL A 265 23.45 4.46 7.28
N ALA A 266 24.60 3.93 7.67
CA ALA A 266 24.86 3.45 9.01
C ALA A 266 25.55 4.56 9.82
N ASN A 267 24.84 5.16 10.75
CA ASN A 267 25.34 6.19 11.67
C ASN A 267 25.84 5.61 13.00
N ASP A 268 25.57 4.32 13.25
CA ASP A 268 26.03 3.58 14.42
C ASP A 268 26.86 2.35 13.96
N VAL A 269 27.90 2.01 14.69
CA VAL A 269 28.81 0.89 14.37
C VAL A 269 28.15 -0.49 14.50
N ASP A 270 27.10 -0.58 15.31
CA ASP A 270 26.28 -1.79 15.51
C ASP A 270 25.04 -1.82 14.60
N ALA A 271 24.85 -0.85 13.70
CA ALA A 271 23.81 -0.88 12.69
C ALA A 271 24.16 -1.92 11.61
N ASN A 272 23.25 -2.86 11.38
CA ASN A 272 23.37 -3.88 10.35
C ASN A 272 22.28 -3.67 9.28
N LEU A 273 22.68 -3.09 8.15
CA LEU A 273 21.77 -2.69 7.07
C LEU A 273 22.13 -3.45 5.78
N ILE A 274 21.15 -4.17 5.23
CA ILE A 274 21.32 -4.98 4.03
C ILE A 274 20.39 -4.46 2.94
N HIS A 275 20.89 -4.39 1.71
CA HIS A 275 20.08 -4.16 0.53
C HIS A 275 20.39 -5.21 -0.54
N GLU A 276 19.34 -5.77 -1.15
CA GLU A 276 19.40 -6.70 -2.26
C GLU A 276 18.48 -6.26 -3.39
N ALA A 277 18.86 -6.54 -4.64
CA ALA A 277 18.02 -6.27 -5.80
C ALA A 277 18.25 -7.32 -6.88
N ALA A 278 17.17 -7.87 -7.42
CA ALA A 278 17.21 -8.76 -8.58
C ALA A 278 16.21 -8.26 -9.65
N ILE A 279 16.74 -7.70 -10.73
CA ILE A 279 15.94 -7.16 -11.83
C ILE A 279 16.30 -7.92 -13.11
N GLY A 280 15.31 -8.57 -13.73
CA GLY A 280 15.57 -9.32 -14.95
C GLY A 280 14.30 -9.88 -15.62
N LYS A 281 14.53 -10.59 -16.71
CA LYS A 281 13.47 -11.32 -17.40
C LYS A 281 13.21 -12.69 -16.77
N ILE A 282 12.05 -13.27 -17.05
CA ILE A 282 11.74 -14.66 -16.70
C ILE A 282 12.81 -15.60 -17.32
N ALA A 283 13.37 -16.50 -16.52
CA ALA A 283 14.35 -17.45 -17.00
C ALA A 283 13.70 -18.45 -17.97
N GLY A 284 14.31 -18.63 -19.15
CA GLY A 284 13.78 -19.54 -20.17
C GLY A 284 13.59 -20.98 -19.71
N GLU A 285 14.43 -21.44 -18.76
CA GLU A 285 14.29 -22.77 -18.15
C GLU A 285 12.99 -22.96 -17.37
N GLN A 286 12.50 -21.90 -16.70
CA GLN A 286 11.23 -21.93 -15.99
C GLN A 286 10.06 -22.07 -16.97
N ILE A 287 10.09 -21.31 -18.07
CA ILE A 287 9.09 -21.38 -19.14
C ILE A 287 9.10 -22.79 -19.77
N ILE A 288 10.27 -23.32 -20.14
CA ILE A 288 10.39 -24.66 -20.73
C ILE A 288 9.83 -25.71 -19.80
N LYS A 289 10.13 -25.65 -18.49
CA LYS A 289 9.62 -26.58 -17.50
C LYS A 289 8.08 -26.59 -17.44
N LEU A 290 7.44 -25.42 -17.42
CA LEU A 290 5.97 -25.35 -17.41
C LEU A 290 5.37 -25.82 -18.73
N ARG A 291 6.00 -25.53 -19.85
CA ARG A 291 5.57 -26.06 -21.16
C ARG A 291 5.64 -27.59 -21.27
N THR A 292 6.60 -28.22 -20.60
CA THR A 292 6.63 -29.71 -20.54
C THR A 292 5.45 -30.29 -19.73
N LEU A 293 4.78 -29.48 -18.91
CA LEU A 293 3.55 -29.85 -18.20
C LEU A 293 2.27 -29.54 -19.00
N GLY A 294 2.39 -29.06 -20.24
CA GLY A 294 1.28 -28.85 -21.17
C GLY A 294 0.79 -27.41 -21.29
N LEU A 295 1.41 -26.43 -20.65
CA LEU A 295 1.04 -25.03 -20.78
C LEU A 295 1.60 -24.44 -22.09
N SER A 296 0.89 -23.49 -22.69
CA SER A 296 1.45 -22.61 -23.72
C SER A 296 2.53 -21.71 -23.11
N GLU A 297 3.28 -21.02 -23.95
CA GLU A 297 4.31 -20.08 -23.47
C GLU A 297 3.68 -18.93 -22.67
N GLU A 298 2.58 -18.38 -23.15
CA GLU A 298 1.83 -17.31 -22.49
C GLU A 298 1.24 -17.75 -21.15
N GLU A 299 0.64 -18.95 -21.07
CA GLU A 299 0.14 -19.50 -19.82
C GLU A 299 1.27 -19.74 -18.81
N ALA A 300 2.43 -20.23 -19.27
CA ALA A 300 3.60 -20.44 -18.44
C ALA A 300 4.12 -19.10 -17.85
N GLU A 301 4.22 -18.05 -18.67
CA GLU A 301 4.60 -16.71 -18.22
C GLU A 301 3.60 -16.17 -17.18
N GLN A 302 2.31 -16.26 -17.45
CA GLN A 302 1.27 -15.79 -16.52
C GLN A 302 1.31 -16.51 -15.15
N GLU A 303 1.51 -17.83 -15.14
CA GLU A 303 1.64 -18.58 -13.90
C GLU A 303 2.91 -18.24 -13.11
N ILE A 304 4.02 -17.94 -13.81
CA ILE A 304 5.25 -17.46 -13.15
C ILE A 304 5.02 -16.08 -12.54
N ILE A 305 4.44 -15.13 -13.28
CA ILE A 305 4.12 -13.78 -12.81
C ILE A 305 3.18 -13.84 -11.59
N LYS A 306 2.13 -14.64 -11.69
CA LYS A 306 1.17 -14.83 -10.59
C LYS A 306 1.83 -15.46 -9.35
N GLY A 307 2.73 -16.41 -9.56
CA GLY A 307 3.52 -17.00 -8.47
C GLY A 307 4.49 -16.02 -7.83
N PHE A 308 5.10 -15.15 -8.64
CA PHE A 308 6.06 -14.13 -8.18
C PHE A 308 5.38 -13.01 -7.37
N LEU A 309 4.15 -12.65 -7.73
CA LEU A 309 3.35 -11.64 -7.05
C LEU A 309 2.49 -12.21 -5.90
N ARG A 310 2.56 -13.50 -5.58
CA ARG A 310 1.94 -14.09 -4.39
C ARG A 310 2.80 -13.82 -3.18
#